data_9d34054b49bf14677bf4710c5cc4411e
#
_entry.id   9d34054b49bf14677bf4710c5cc4411e
#
_cell.length_a   1.000
_cell.length_b   1.000
_cell.length_c   1.000
_cell.angle_alpha   90.00
_cell.angle_beta   90.00
_cell.angle_gamma   90.00
#
_symmetry.space_group_name_H-M   'P 1'
#
loop_
_entity.id
_entity.type
_entity.pdbx_description
1 polymer ?
#
loop_
_entity_poly.entity_id
_entity_poly.type
_entity_poly.pdbx_seq_one_letter_code
_entity_poly.pdbx_strand_id
1 'polypeptide(L)'
;MSSKNQKADPLIQINNLKIEGFSDEQWHPIIKGVNLTLKRGQVMGLIGESGAGKSTLGLAAMGYTQPGCRITGGEILFEGDDLASLRDSEKQKFWGNRMTYVAQSAAASFNPAHRLIDQTTASAIRFKIKNETDAKKDAQRLYEALNLPNPESIGDRYPHQVSGGQLQRVMTAMAMSPRPDLIVFDEPTTALDVTTQVEVLTAMKNIVEEFNTAAIYITHDLAVVAQMADVIKVLRYGN
;
A
#
# COMPACT_ATOMS: atom_id res chain seq x y z
N MET A 1 9.89 17.39 36.45
CA MET A 1 8.89 16.90 35.47
C MET A 1 9.59 16.84 34.12
N SER A 2 10.07 15.67 33.78
CA SER A 2 10.91 15.43 32.59
C SER A 2 10.02 14.95 31.46
N SER A 3 9.72 15.81 30.51
CA SER A 3 9.04 15.41 29.27
C SER A 3 10.05 14.61 28.44
N LYS A 4 9.97 13.27 28.54
CA LYS A 4 10.65 12.38 27.60
C LYS A 4 10.09 12.68 26.22
N ASN A 5 10.92 13.31 25.37
CA ASN A 5 10.79 13.23 23.91
C ASN A 5 10.91 11.74 23.52
N GLN A 6 9.80 11.03 23.51
CA GLN A 6 9.70 9.75 22.85
C GLN A 6 9.83 10.05 21.36
N LYS A 7 11.02 9.89 20.78
CA LYS A 7 11.15 9.65 19.35
C LYS A 7 10.27 8.45 19.08
N ALA A 8 9.17 8.65 18.38
CA ALA A 8 8.28 7.55 18.00
C ALA A 8 9.14 6.53 17.25
N ASP A 9 9.15 5.29 17.76
CA ASP A 9 9.88 4.19 17.14
C ASP A 9 9.41 4.01 15.68
N PRO A 10 10.31 3.71 14.75
CA PRO A 10 9.95 3.52 13.36
C PRO A 10 8.97 2.33 13.23
N LEU A 11 7.95 2.49 12.39
CA LEU A 11 7.06 1.38 12.02
C LEU A 11 7.78 0.42 11.07
N ILE A 12 8.44 0.99 10.05
CA ILE A 12 9.28 0.26 9.10
C ILE A 12 10.68 0.86 9.14
N GLN A 13 11.67 -0.01 9.22
CA GLN A 13 13.07 0.34 9.05
C GLN A 13 13.75 -0.66 8.12
N ILE A 14 14.28 -0.18 7.03
CA ILE A 14 15.04 -0.95 6.05
C ILE A 14 16.48 -0.51 6.15
N ASN A 15 17.40 -1.45 6.34
CA ASN A 15 18.84 -1.19 6.50
C ASN A 15 19.62 -1.96 5.44
N ASN A 16 20.36 -1.23 4.59
CA ASN A 16 21.25 -1.76 3.56
C ASN A 16 20.64 -2.87 2.70
N LEU A 17 19.35 -2.73 2.33
CA LEU A 17 18.61 -3.74 1.59
C LEU A 17 19.18 -3.94 0.19
N LYS A 18 19.42 -5.21 -0.16
CA LYS A 18 19.86 -5.62 -1.50
C LYS A 18 18.91 -6.65 -2.06
N ILE A 19 18.48 -6.45 -3.31
CA ILE A 19 17.57 -7.35 -4.02
C ILE A 19 18.10 -7.55 -5.42
N GLU A 20 18.09 -8.80 -5.87
CA GLU A 20 18.39 -9.21 -7.23
C GLU A 20 17.16 -9.77 -7.93
N GLY A 21 17.08 -9.60 -9.24
CA GLY A 21 16.11 -10.20 -10.14
C GLY A 21 16.78 -11.11 -11.14
N PHE A 22 16.14 -12.22 -11.48
CA PHE A 22 16.61 -13.19 -12.45
C PHE A 22 16.07 -12.88 -13.83
N SER A 23 16.96 -12.58 -14.80
CA SER A 23 16.64 -12.44 -16.22
C SER A 23 17.83 -12.87 -17.07
N ASP A 24 17.57 -13.34 -18.28
CA ASP A 24 18.60 -13.77 -19.23
C ASP A 24 19.60 -14.77 -18.61
N GLU A 25 19.07 -15.74 -17.83
CA GLU A 25 19.83 -16.77 -17.13
C GLU A 25 20.83 -16.25 -16.08
N GLN A 26 20.71 -14.98 -15.66
CA GLN A 26 21.60 -14.34 -14.70
C GLN A 26 20.83 -13.54 -13.64
N TRP A 27 21.48 -13.34 -12.49
CA TRP A 27 20.98 -12.47 -11.43
C TRP A 27 21.52 -11.05 -11.60
N HIS A 28 20.62 -10.09 -11.66
CA HIS A 28 20.95 -8.66 -11.81
C HIS A 28 20.52 -7.87 -10.58
N PRO A 29 21.36 -6.95 -10.07
CA PRO A 29 21.00 -6.14 -8.92
C PRO A 29 19.90 -5.14 -9.27
N ILE A 30 18.77 -5.21 -8.53
CA ILE A 30 17.65 -4.25 -8.62
C ILE A 30 17.77 -3.20 -7.51
N ILE A 31 17.97 -3.63 -6.27
CA ILE A 31 18.20 -2.76 -5.10
C ILE A 31 19.61 -2.99 -4.57
N LYS A 32 20.38 -1.91 -4.33
CA LYS A 32 21.83 -1.97 -4.15
C LYS A 32 22.32 -1.44 -2.79
N GLY A 33 21.50 -1.53 -1.75
CA GLY A 33 21.87 -1.09 -0.40
C GLY A 33 21.02 0.10 0.09
N VAL A 34 19.73 0.04 -0.14
CA VAL A 34 18.79 1.10 0.24
C VAL A 34 18.55 1.10 1.74
N ASN A 35 18.52 2.31 2.33
CA ASN A 35 18.06 2.57 3.69
C ASN A 35 16.77 3.39 3.63
N LEU A 36 15.78 3.02 4.46
CA LEU A 36 14.49 3.68 4.54
C LEU A 36 13.95 3.58 5.96
N THR A 37 13.36 4.67 6.45
CA THR A 37 12.67 4.67 7.75
C THR A 37 11.32 5.35 7.59
N LEU A 38 10.25 4.69 8.04
CA LEU A 38 8.88 5.19 7.99
C LEU A 38 8.27 5.09 9.39
N LYS A 39 7.66 6.18 9.86
CA LYS A 39 6.98 6.26 11.16
C LYS A 39 5.50 5.95 10.99
N ARG A 40 4.81 5.64 12.10
CA ARG A 40 3.35 5.54 12.11
C ARG A 40 2.71 6.84 11.66
N GLY A 41 1.64 6.74 10.85
CA GLY A 41 0.92 7.87 10.31
C GLY A 41 1.70 8.75 9.33
N GLN A 42 2.94 8.38 8.99
CA GLN A 42 3.77 9.12 8.04
C GLN A 42 3.53 8.64 6.61
N VAL A 43 3.43 9.58 5.67
CA VAL A 43 3.34 9.29 4.24
C VAL A 43 4.69 9.52 3.59
N MET A 44 5.25 8.50 2.98
CA MET A 44 6.49 8.56 2.19
C MET A 44 6.19 8.50 0.70
N GLY A 45 6.62 9.51 -0.04
CA GLY A 45 6.67 9.47 -1.50
C GLY A 45 7.93 8.74 -1.96
N LEU A 46 7.78 7.66 -2.70
CA LEU A 46 8.88 6.93 -3.35
C LEU A 46 8.87 7.23 -4.84
N ILE A 47 9.83 8.02 -5.28
CA ILE A 47 9.92 8.49 -6.68
C ILE A 47 11.17 7.96 -7.37
N GLY A 48 11.15 7.96 -8.69
CA GLY A 48 12.27 7.54 -9.53
C GLY A 48 11.82 7.17 -10.94
N GLU A 49 12.78 6.97 -11.83
CA GLU A 49 12.51 6.55 -13.21
C GLU A 49 11.80 5.18 -13.27
N SER A 50 11.14 4.91 -14.40
CA SER A 50 10.60 3.56 -14.66
C SER A 50 11.74 2.54 -14.63
N GLY A 51 11.52 1.39 -14.01
CA GLY A 51 12.55 0.37 -13.83
C GLY A 51 13.58 0.63 -12.71
N ALA A 52 13.49 1.73 -11.94
CA ALA A 52 14.43 2.02 -10.85
C ALA A 52 14.30 1.08 -9.65
N GLY A 53 13.30 0.20 -9.61
CA GLY A 53 13.06 -0.74 -8.50
C GLY A 53 12.04 -0.26 -7.46
N LYS A 54 11.24 0.79 -7.76
CA LYS A 54 10.27 1.36 -6.79
C LYS A 54 9.26 0.35 -6.27
N SER A 55 8.55 -0.34 -7.16
CA SER A 55 7.57 -1.37 -6.79
C SER A 55 8.22 -2.54 -6.06
N THR A 56 9.44 -2.92 -6.46
CA THR A 56 10.23 -3.94 -5.77
C THR A 56 10.54 -3.53 -4.34
N LEU A 57 10.96 -2.27 -4.13
CA LEU A 57 11.25 -1.73 -2.79
C LEU A 57 9.97 -1.61 -1.94
N GLY A 58 8.84 -1.15 -2.53
CA GLY A 58 7.56 -1.06 -1.84
C GLY A 58 7.04 -2.41 -1.37
N LEU A 59 7.11 -3.43 -2.22
CA LEU A 59 6.75 -4.81 -1.86
C LEU A 59 7.71 -5.39 -0.82
N ALA A 60 9.00 -5.11 -0.95
CA ALA A 60 9.99 -5.55 0.02
C ALA A 60 9.75 -4.93 1.40
N ALA A 61 9.26 -3.69 1.50
CA ALA A 61 8.87 -3.07 2.77
C ALA A 61 7.77 -3.87 3.50
N MET A 62 7.00 -4.69 2.76
CA MET A 62 6.01 -5.63 3.31
C MET A 62 6.60 -7.04 3.55
N GLY A 63 7.91 -7.23 3.40
CA GLY A 63 8.56 -8.52 3.48
C GLY A 63 8.26 -9.46 2.28
N TYR A 64 7.73 -8.91 1.17
CA TYR A 64 7.39 -9.69 -0.03
C TYR A 64 8.40 -9.44 -1.16
N THR A 65 8.78 -10.50 -1.84
CA THR A 65 9.54 -10.44 -3.09
C THR A 65 8.75 -11.08 -4.23
N GLN A 66 8.74 -10.44 -5.39
CA GLN A 66 8.10 -10.99 -6.58
C GLN A 66 8.80 -12.30 -7.02
N PRO A 67 8.07 -13.20 -7.69
CA PRO A 67 8.68 -14.35 -8.34
C PRO A 67 9.86 -13.93 -9.25
N GLY A 68 10.97 -14.62 -9.17
CA GLY A 68 12.20 -14.25 -9.86
C GLY A 68 13.02 -13.16 -9.17
N CYS A 69 12.64 -12.69 -7.98
CA CYS A 69 13.44 -11.79 -7.15
C CYS A 69 13.87 -12.48 -5.85
N ARG A 70 15.04 -12.07 -5.31
CA ARG A 70 15.54 -12.54 -4.01
C ARG A 70 16.21 -11.42 -3.23
N ILE A 71 16.04 -11.42 -1.91
CA ILE A 71 16.82 -10.57 -1.00
C ILE A 71 18.19 -11.21 -0.83
N THR A 72 19.26 -10.44 -1.09
CA THR A 72 20.66 -10.90 -0.98
C THR A 72 21.41 -10.26 0.17
N GLY A 73 20.79 -9.31 0.87
CA GLY A 73 21.39 -8.67 2.05
C GLY A 73 20.52 -7.55 2.60
N GLY A 74 20.90 -7.10 3.80
CA GLY A 74 20.16 -6.12 4.57
C GLY A 74 19.04 -6.73 5.41
N GLU A 75 18.29 -5.89 6.09
CA GLU A 75 17.18 -6.27 6.96
C GLU A 75 15.96 -5.40 6.71
N ILE A 76 14.77 -5.91 7.04
CA ILE A 76 13.49 -5.22 6.90
C ILE A 76 12.76 -5.38 8.22
N LEU A 77 12.82 -4.36 9.06
CA LEU A 77 12.24 -4.39 10.40
C LEU A 77 10.84 -3.76 10.38
N PHE A 78 9.85 -4.52 10.82
CA PHE A 78 8.51 -4.04 11.13
C PHE A 78 8.29 -4.07 12.63
N GLU A 79 8.22 -2.90 13.27
CA GLU A 79 8.16 -2.79 14.74
C GLU A 79 9.30 -3.54 15.45
N GLY A 80 10.46 -3.63 14.80
CA GLY A 80 11.64 -4.35 15.32
C GLY A 80 11.76 -5.80 14.89
N ASP A 81 10.72 -6.41 14.34
CA ASP A 81 10.77 -7.80 13.84
C ASP A 81 11.28 -7.84 12.40
N ASP A 82 12.32 -8.61 12.13
CA ASP A 82 12.91 -8.71 10.78
C ASP A 82 12.06 -9.61 9.87
N LEU A 83 11.30 -8.97 8.98
CA LEU A 83 10.44 -9.65 8.00
C LEU A 83 11.24 -10.48 6.98
N ALA A 84 12.51 -10.14 6.71
CA ALA A 84 13.33 -10.88 5.75
C ALA A 84 13.68 -12.28 6.28
N SER A 85 13.77 -12.45 7.60
CA SER A 85 14.07 -13.71 8.27
C SER A 85 12.85 -14.63 8.44
N LEU A 86 11.63 -14.11 8.31
CA LEU A 86 10.39 -14.86 8.50
C LEU A 86 10.08 -15.77 7.29
N ARG A 87 9.50 -16.93 7.56
CA ARG A 87 8.91 -17.79 6.53
C ARG A 87 7.63 -17.15 5.98
N ASP A 88 7.27 -17.45 4.75
CA ASP A 88 6.07 -16.88 4.11
C ASP A 88 4.77 -17.16 4.89
N SER A 89 4.67 -18.34 5.55
CA SER A 89 3.53 -18.67 6.41
C SER A 89 3.41 -17.74 7.64
N GLU A 90 4.52 -17.16 8.10
CA GLU A 90 4.55 -16.21 9.20
C GLU A 90 4.20 -14.80 8.70
N LYS A 91 4.71 -14.42 7.53
CA LYS A 91 4.40 -13.14 6.85
C LYS A 91 2.91 -13.01 6.49
N GLN A 92 2.23 -14.11 6.17
CA GLN A 92 0.78 -14.13 5.87
C GLN A 92 -0.09 -13.60 7.02
N LYS A 93 0.42 -13.55 8.26
CA LYS A 93 -0.29 -12.92 9.39
C LYS A 93 -0.34 -11.41 9.30
N PHE A 94 0.59 -10.82 8.56
CA PHE A 94 0.69 -9.37 8.34
C PHE A 94 -0.06 -8.95 7.07
N TRP A 95 0.03 -9.74 5.99
CA TRP A 95 -0.54 -9.40 4.69
C TRP A 95 -2.06 -9.46 4.69
N GLY A 96 -2.67 -8.38 4.19
CA GLY A 96 -4.13 -8.21 4.17
C GLY A 96 -4.74 -7.90 5.54
N ASN A 97 -3.93 -7.72 6.58
CA ASN A 97 -4.30 -7.34 7.92
C ASN A 97 -3.55 -6.07 8.34
N ARG A 98 -2.31 -6.23 8.79
CA ARG A 98 -1.46 -5.11 9.25
C ARG A 98 -0.76 -4.36 8.11
N MET A 99 -0.58 -5.03 6.99
CA MET A 99 0.03 -4.48 5.77
C MET A 99 -0.86 -4.75 4.57
N THR A 100 -1.14 -3.72 3.78
CA THR A 100 -1.97 -3.82 2.58
C THR A 100 -1.31 -3.16 1.39
N TYR A 101 -1.72 -3.58 0.19
CA TYR A 101 -1.15 -3.11 -1.07
C TYR A 101 -2.26 -2.71 -2.04
N VAL A 102 -2.11 -1.54 -2.63
CA VAL A 102 -2.98 -1.01 -3.68
C VAL A 102 -2.18 -1.03 -4.97
N ALA A 103 -2.56 -1.94 -5.86
CA ALA A 103 -1.87 -2.16 -7.14
C ALA A 103 -2.18 -1.05 -8.15
N GLN A 104 -1.32 -0.93 -9.16
CA GLN A 104 -1.48 0.01 -10.27
C GLN A 104 -2.79 -0.22 -11.05
N SER A 105 -3.17 -1.49 -11.28
CA SER A 105 -4.40 -1.84 -11.99
C SER A 105 -5.48 -2.38 -11.06
N ALA A 106 -6.47 -1.56 -10.76
CA ALA A 106 -7.64 -2.00 -10.01
C ALA A 106 -8.40 -3.11 -10.75
N ALA A 107 -8.56 -3.00 -12.07
CA ALA A 107 -9.29 -3.99 -12.86
C ALA A 107 -8.67 -5.40 -12.77
N ALA A 108 -7.34 -5.50 -12.67
CA ALA A 108 -6.64 -6.77 -12.50
C ALA A 108 -6.71 -7.33 -11.06
N SER A 109 -7.06 -6.50 -10.08
CA SER A 109 -7.05 -6.85 -8.66
C SER A 109 -8.38 -7.42 -8.16
N PHE A 110 -9.48 -7.16 -8.88
CA PHE A 110 -10.81 -7.64 -8.49
C PHE A 110 -11.21 -8.91 -9.23
N ASN A 111 -11.90 -9.79 -8.51
CA ASN A 111 -12.59 -10.92 -9.14
C ASN A 111 -13.91 -10.43 -9.75
N PRO A 112 -14.09 -10.52 -11.09
CA PRO A 112 -15.29 -10.01 -11.76
C PRO A 112 -16.59 -10.75 -11.40
N ALA A 113 -16.49 -11.93 -10.80
CA ALA A 113 -17.65 -12.74 -10.40
C ALA A 113 -18.20 -12.39 -9.00
N HIS A 114 -17.52 -11.54 -8.23
CA HIS A 114 -17.93 -11.15 -6.90
C HIS A 114 -18.29 -9.67 -6.83
N ARG A 115 -19.25 -9.33 -5.96
CA ARG A 115 -19.64 -7.94 -5.70
C ARG A 115 -18.52 -7.19 -5.01
N LEU A 116 -18.49 -5.87 -5.18
CA LEU A 116 -17.47 -5.01 -4.59
C LEU A 116 -17.48 -5.05 -3.05
N ILE A 117 -18.69 -5.09 -2.45
CA ILE A 117 -18.82 -5.14 -0.98
C ILE A 117 -18.21 -6.41 -0.39
N ASP A 118 -18.40 -7.56 -1.03
CA ASP A 118 -17.89 -8.84 -0.56
C ASP A 118 -16.36 -8.85 -0.56
N GLN A 119 -15.76 -8.29 -1.61
CA GLN A 119 -14.31 -8.18 -1.74
C GLN A 119 -13.73 -7.14 -0.78
N THR A 120 -14.40 -5.98 -0.60
CA THR A 120 -13.98 -4.93 0.31
C THR A 120 -13.94 -5.42 1.76
N THR A 121 -14.91 -6.24 2.17
CA THR A 121 -15.04 -6.69 3.57
C THR A 121 -14.25 -7.96 3.87
N ALA A 122 -13.78 -8.68 2.85
CA ALA A 122 -13.18 -10.01 2.97
C ALA A 122 -12.06 -10.09 4.00
N SER A 123 -11.11 -9.14 3.98
CA SER A 123 -9.97 -9.14 4.91
C SER A 123 -10.42 -8.88 6.34
N ALA A 124 -11.29 -7.89 6.59
CA ALA A 124 -11.77 -7.57 7.93
C ALA A 124 -12.52 -8.74 8.58
N ILE A 125 -13.30 -9.49 7.78
CA ILE A 125 -14.03 -10.68 8.24
C ILE A 125 -13.07 -11.85 8.45
N ARG A 126 -12.19 -12.13 7.49
CA ARG A 126 -11.22 -13.24 7.54
C ARG A 126 -10.33 -13.17 8.77
N PHE A 127 -9.84 -11.98 9.10
CA PHE A 127 -8.99 -11.74 10.26
C PHE A 127 -9.76 -11.47 11.54
N LYS A 128 -11.10 -11.61 11.51
CA LYS A 128 -12.00 -11.42 12.68
C LYS A 128 -11.89 -10.03 13.32
N ILE A 129 -11.54 -9.01 12.53
CA ILE A 129 -11.48 -7.62 12.97
C ILE A 129 -12.90 -7.08 13.18
N LYS A 130 -13.82 -7.49 12.31
CA LYS A 130 -15.25 -7.13 12.34
C LYS A 130 -16.10 -8.34 11.98
N ASN A 131 -17.33 -8.40 12.51
CA ASN A 131 -18.36 -9.30 11.98
C ASN A 131 -18.86 -8.78 10.63
N GLU A 132 -19.62 -9.58 9.90
CA GLU A 132 -20.09 -9.26 8.55
C GLU A 132 -20.93 -7.98 8.50
N THR A 133 -21.84 -7.79 9.45
CA THR A 133 -22.71 -6.60 9.49
C THR A 133 -21.92 -5.33 9.72
N ASP A 134 -20.99 -5.35 10.67
CA ASP A 134 -20.14 -4.19 10.97
C ASP A 134 -19.12 -3.92 9.86
N ALA A 135 -18.60 -4.96 9.21
CA ALA A 135 -17.70 -4.82 8.07
C ALA A 135 -18.40 -4.15 6.88
N LYS A 136 -19.67 -4.50 6.58
CA LYS A 136 -20.46 -3.87 5.52
C LYS A 136 -20.75 -2.39 5.82
N LYS A 137 -21.14 -2.06 7.04
CA LYS A 137 -21.35 -0.67 7.46
C LYS A 137 -20.06 0.15 7.37
N ASP A 138 -18.95 -0.44 7.76
CA ASP A 138 -17.65 0.22 7.69
C ASP A 138 -17.18 0.41 6.25
N ALA A 139 -17.42 -0.55 5.37
CA ALA A 139 -17.14 -0.41 3.93
C ALA A 139 -17.93 0.75 3.31
N GLN A 140 -19.19 0.93 3.67
CA GLN A 140 -20.02 2.07 3.22
C GLN A 140 -19.42 3.42 3.68
N ARG A 141 -18.95 3.51 4.94
CA ARG A 141 -18.23 4.69 5.45
C ARG A 141 -16.93 4.96 4.69
N LEU A 142 -16.17 3.89 4.35
CA LEU A 142 -14.97 4.01 3.53
C LEU A 142 -15.31 4.50 2.11
N TYR A 143 -16.40 4.02 1.52
CA TYR A 143 -16.86 4.49 0.21
C TYR A 143 -17.26 5.98 0.26
N GLU A 144 -17.94 6.42 1.32
CA GLU A 144 -18.29 7.82 1.52
C GLU A 144 -17.02 8.69 1.69
N ALA A 145 -16.09 8.29 2.56
CA ALA A 145 -14.83 9.00 2.79
C ALA A 145 -13.95 9.08 1.53
N LEU A 146 -14.07 8.11 0.63
CA LEU A 146 -13.40 8.09 -0.68
C LEU A 146 -14.22 8.76 -1.79
N ASN A 147 -15.26 9.53 -1.46
CA ASN A 147 -16.14 10.26 -2.39
C ASN A 147 -16.71 9.37 -3.52
N LEU A 148 -17.06 8.13 -3.20
CA LEU A 148 -17.75 7.26 -4.14
C LEU A 148 -19.22 7.65 -4.25
N PRO A 149 -19.81 7.65 -5.46
CA PRO A 149 -21.23 7.96 -5.62
C PRO A 149 -22.08 6.83 -5.04
N ASN A 150 -23.19 7.19 -4.36
CA ASN A 150 -24.13 6.24 -3.73
C ASN A 150 -23.39 5.21 -2.86
N PRO A 151 -22.69 5.64 -1.81
CA PRO A 151 -21.81 4.79 -1.01
C PRO A 151 -22.56 3.62 -0.35
N GLU A 152 -23.86 3.76 -0.11
CA GLU A 152 -24.73 2.72 0.43
C GLU A 152 -25.03 1.58 -0.55
N SER A 153 -24.94 1.81 -1.87
CA SER A 153 -25.33 0.84 -2.89
C SER A 153 -24.25 0.49 -3.91
N ILE A 154 -23.18 1.29 -4.02
CA ILE A 154 -22.10 0.98 -4.97
C ILE A 154 -21.43 -0.37 -4.70
N GLY A 155 -21.42 -0.80 -3.45
CA GLY A 155 -20.88 -2.10 -3.02
C GLY A 155 -21.63 -3.30 -3.62
N ASP A 156 -22.91 -3.14 -4.01
CA ASP A 156 -23.72 -4.20 -4.61
C ASP A 156 -23.38 -4.44 -6.09
N ARG A 157 -22.60 -3.53 -6.70
CA ARG A 157 -22.17 -3.66 -8.09
C ARG A 157 -21.00 -4.64 -8.23
N TYR A 158 -20.83 -5.11 -9.46
CA TYR A 158 -19.67 -5.89 -9.88
C TYR A 158 -18.57 -4.97 -10.45
N PRO A 159 -17.30 -5.39 -10.46
CA PRO A 159 -16.19 -4.57 -10.95
C PRO A 159 -16.40 -3.95 -12.34
N HIS A 160 -17.03 -4.68 -13.27
CA HIS A 160 -17.29 -4.22 -14.64
C HIS A 160 -18.44 -3.20 -14.75
N GLN A 161 -19.15 -2.92 -13.66
CA GLN A 161 -20.29 -1.99 -13.62
C GLN A 161 -19.92 -0.60 -13.09
N VAL A 162 -18.66 -0.35 -12.81
CA VAL A 162 -18.17 0.92 -12.27
C VAL A 162 -17.03 1.45 -13.14
N SER A 163 -16.77 2.77 -13.07
CA SER A 163 -15.66 3.39 -13.79
C SER A 163 -14.30 3.00 -13.20
N GLY A 164 -13.21 3.18 -13.97
CA GLY A 164 -11.86 2.90 -13.50
C GLY A 164 -11.49 3.67 -12.23
N GLY A 165 -11.85 4.97 -12.14
CA GLY A 165 -11.61 5.77 -10.95
C GLY A 165 -12.46 5.37 -9.75
N GLN A 166 -13.68 4.89 -9.98
CA GLN A 166 -14.51 4.32 -8.91
C GLN A 166 -13.89 3.01 -8.41
N LEU A 167 -13.46 2.14 -9.32
CA LEU A 167 -12.84 0.86 -8.97
C LEU A 167 -11.54 1.06 -8.19
N GLN A 168 -10.75 2.07 -8.56
CA GLN A 168 -9.52 2.43 -7.85
C GLN A 168 -9.80 2.87 -6.41
N ARG A 169 -10.85 3.69 -6.21
CA ARG A 169 -11.29 4.10 -4.86
C ARG A 169 -11.84 2.93 -4.05
N VAL A 170 -12.59 2.03 -4.67
CA VAL A 170 -13.04 0.78 -4.00
C VAL A 170 -11.86 -0.10 -3.61
N MET A 171 -10.81 -0.20 -4.44
CA MET A 171 -9.59 -0.93 -4.08
C MET A 171 -8.88 -0.30 -2.86
N THR A 172 -8.87 1.02 -2.76
CA THR A 172 -8.38 1.72 -1.57
C THR A 172 -9.25 1.40 -0.34
N ALA A 173 -10.59 1.42 -0.48
CA ALA A 173 -11.49 1.00 0.60
C ALA A 173 -11.22 -0.45 1.05
N MET A 174 -11.02 -1.36 0.10
CA MET A 174 -10.67 -2.75 0.37
C MET A 174 -9.36 -2.86 1.15
N ALA A 175 -8.33 -2.12 0.75
CA ALA A 175 -7.05 -2.10 1.44
C ALA A 175 -7.13 -1.48 2.85
N MET A 176 -8.01 -0.49 3.06
CA MET A 176 -8.21 0.20 4.35
C MET A 176 -9.19 -0.52 5.29
N SER A 177 -10.00 -1.46 4.79
CA SER A 177 -11.01 -2.18 5.57
C SER A 177 -10.46 -2.90 6.81
N PRO A 178 -9.27 -3.53 6.80
CA PRO A 178 -8.66 -4.14 7.97
C PRO A 178 -8.02 -3.14 8.94
N ARG A 179 -7.98 -1.83 8.64
CA ARG A 179 -7.25 -0.79 9.40
C ARG A 179 -5.75 -1.11 9.50
N PRO A 180 -5.05 -1.15 8.37
CA PRO A 180 -3.65 -1.54 8.36
C PRO A 180 -2.75 -0.51 9.05
N ASP A 181 -1.62 -0.99 9.59
CA ASP A 181 -0.54 -0.12 10.08
C ASP A 181 0.24 0.50 8.91
N LEU A 182 0.43 -0.27 7.82
CA LEU A 182 1.12 0.13 6.60
C LEU A 182 0.27 -0.12 5.37
N ILE A 183 0.20 0.88 4.49
CA ILE A 183 -0.34 0.73 3.14
C ILE A 183 0.69 1.13 2.09
N VAL A 184 0.84 0.32 1.05
CA VAL A 184 1.69 0.64 -0.11
C VAL A 184 0.78 0.90 -1.31
N PHE A 185 0.86 2.12 -1.85
CA PHE A 185 0.21 2.51 -3.10
C PHE A 185 1.21 2.45 -4.25
N ASP A 186 0.96 1.60 -5.23
CA ASP A 186 1.83 1.46 -6.40
C ASP A 186 1.18 2.09 -7.63
N GLU A 187 1.56 3.32 -7.92
CA GLU A 187 1.05 4.13 -9.04
C GLU A 187 -0.50 4.14 -9.14
N PRO A 188 -1.23 4.39 -8.05
CA PRO A 188 -2.67 4.12 -7.98
C PRO A 188 -3.52 5.05 -8.86
N THR A 189 -2.95 6.09 -9.46
CA THR A 189 -3.69 7.10 -10.24
C THR A 189 -3.22 7.22 -11.70
N THR A 190 -2.27 6.40 -12.14
CA THR A 190 -1.65 6.49 -13.48
C THR A 190 -2.66 6.34 -14.63
N ALA A 191 -3.75 5.60 -14.42
CA ALA A 191 -4.79 5.37 -15.43
C ALA A 191 -5.97 6.36 -15.36
N LEU A 192 -5.87 7.42 -14.55
CA LEU A 192 -6.94 8.40 -14.32
C LEU A 192 -6.66 9.70 -15.07
N ASP A 193 -7.71 10.40 -15.48
CA ASP A 193 -7.61 11.78 -15.94
C ASP A 193 -7.21 12.71 -14.78
N VAL A 194 -6.64 13.88 -15.10
CA VAL A 194 -6.06 14.80 -14.12
C VAL A 194 -7.06 15.25 -13.04
N THR A 195 -8.30 15.51 -13.41
CA THR A 195 -9.33 15.95 -12.45
C THR A 195 -9.68 14.85 -11.46
N THR A 196 -9.96 13.66 -11.99
CA THR A 196 -10.23 12.46 -11.16
C THR A 196 -9.02 12.08 -10.29
N GLN A 197 -7.80 12.26 -10.80
CA GLN A 197 -6.57 12.00 -10.05
C GLN A 197 -6.49 12.85 -8.79
N VAL A 198 -6.71 14.15 -8.88
CA VAL A 198 -6.67 15.07 -7.72
C VAL A 198 -7.70 14.68 -6.66
N GLU A 199 -8.93 14.38 -7.09
CA GLU A 199 -10.00 13.93 -6.18
C GLU A 199 -9.65 12.64 -5.44
N VAL A 200 -9.15 11.64 -6.18
CA VAL A 200 -8.75 10.34 -5.63
C VAL A 200 -7.60 10.48 -4.65
N LEU A 201 -6.58 11.28 -4.99
CA LEU A 201 -5.43 11.54 -4.12
C LEU A 201 -5.85 12.21 -2.81
N THR A 202 -6.68 13.25 -2.90
CA THR A 202 -7.17 13.96 -1.71
C THR A 202 -7.95 13.00 -0.80
N ALA A 203 -8.84 12.19 -1.35
CA ALA A 203 -9.60 11.21 -0.59
C ALA A 203 -8.69 10.13 0.05
N MET A 204 -7.68 9.64 -0.68
CA MET A 204 -6.69 8.69 -0.15
C MET A 204 -5.89 9.29 1.00
N LYS A 205 -5.44 10.54 0.86
CA LYS A 205 -4.70 11.25 1.91
C LYS A 205 -5.53 11.38 3.19
N ASN A 206 -6.75 11.88 3.06
CA ASN A 206 -7.65 12.09 4.20
C ASN A 206 -7.89 10.79 4.97
N ILE A 207 -8.11 9.66 4.28
CA ILE A 207 -8.38 8.39 4.94
C ILE A 207 -7.13 7.79 5.61
N VAL A 208 -5.95 7.97 5.02
CA VAL A 208 -4.66 7.57 5.61
C VAL A 208 -4.38 8.37 6.89
N GLU A 209 -4.63 9.67 6.87
CA GLU A 209 -4.49 10.56 8.03
C GLU A 209 -5.51 10.22 9.13
N GLU A 210 -6.80 10.03 8.78
CA GLU A 210 -7.87 9.70 9.72
C GLU A 210 -7.56 8.44 10.53
N PHE A 211 -7.00 7.42 9.88
CA PHE A 211 -6.67 6.14 10.55
C PHE A 211 -5.24 6.06 11.08
N ASN A 212 -4.47 7.15 10.96
CA ASN A 212 -3.04 7.17 11.38
C ASN A 212 -2.24 6.01 10.79
N THR A 213 -2.56 5.63 9.53
CA THR A 213 -1.90 4.59 8.77
C THR A 213 -0.61 5.15 8.18
N ALA A 214 0.50 4.42 8.27
CA ALA A 214 1.70 4.78 7.52
C ALA A 214 1.53 4.39 6.05
N ALA A 215 2.02 5.23 5.12
CA ALA A 215 1.86 4.97 3.70
C ALA A 215 3.18 5.13 2.94
N ILE A 216 3.42 4.22 1.98
CA ILE A 216 4.42 4.39 0.92
C ILE A 216 3.66 4.64 -0.37
N TYR A 217 3.84 5.82 -0.95
CA TYR A 217 3.21 6.20 -2.20
C TYR A 217 4.24 6.20 -3.33
N ILE A 218 4.13 5.22 -4.23
CA ILE A 218 5.04 5.05 -5.37
C ILE A 218 4.44 5.77 -6.57
N THR A 219 5.21 6.68 -7.17
CA THR A 219 4.83 7.36 -8.40
C THR A 219 6.06 7.90 -9.12
N HIS A 220 5.89 8.27 -10.38
CA HIS A 220 6.85 9.04 -11.15
C HIS A 220 6.46 10.53 -11.25
N ASP A 221 5.31 10.93 -10.70
CA ASP A 221 4.80 12.30 -10.74
C ASP A 221 5.14 13.06 -9.45
N LEU A 222 6.05 14.05 -9.58
CA LEU A 222 6.48 14.91 -8.48
C LEU A 222 5.36 15.80 -7.92
N ALA A 223 4.40 16.22 -8.76
CA ALA A 223 3.30 17.07 -8.31
C ALA A 223 2.36 16.29 -7.37
N VAL A 224 2.16 15.00 -7.66
CA VAL A 224 1.40 14.09 -6.80
C VAL A 224 2.09 13.90 -5.46
N VAL A 225 3.40 13.62 -5.47
CA VAL A 225 4.17 13.42 -4.23
C VAL A 225 4.17 14.66 -3.34
N ALA A 226 4.29 15.85 -3.94
CA ALA A 226 4.28 17.10 -3.20
C ALA A 226 2.96 17.35 -2.45
N GLN A 227 1.84 16.79 -2.92
CA GLN A 227 0.53 16.89 -2.27
C GLN A 227 0.32 15.85 -1.16
N MET A 228 0.93 14.67 -1.32
CA MET A 228 0.66 13.51 -0.48
C MET A 228 1.68 13.27 0.61
N ALA A 229 2.97 13.51 0.34
CA ALA A 229 4.06 12.99 1.15
C ALA A 229 4.59 13.98 2.20
N ASP A 230 4.83 13.45 3.41
CA ASP A 230 5.59 14.15 4.47
C ASP A 230 7.09 14.08 4.21
N VAL A 231 7.55 13.00 3.60
CA VAL A 231 8.95 12.76 3.25
C VAL A 231 9.05 12.16 1.85
N ILE A 232 10.13 12.46 1.16
CA ILE A 232 10.38 11.97 -0.20
C ILE A 232 11.67 11.14 -0.21
N LYS A 233 11.58 9.95 -0.77
CA LYS A 233 12.72 9.10 -1.09
C LYS A 233 12.85 8.99 -2.60
N VAL A 234 14.01 9.37 -3.12
CA VAL A 234 14.33 9.24 -4.55
C VAL A 234 15.12 7.96 -4.76
N LEU A 235 14.62 7.10 -5.63
CA LEU A 235 15.31 5.88 -6.04
C LEU A 235 15.88 6.06 -7.44
N ARG A 236 17.20 5.92 -7.56
CA ARG A 236 17.91 6.03 -8.83
C ARG A 236 18.87 4.87 -9.01
N TYR A 237 18.67 4.07 -10.08
CA TYR A 237 19.51 2.89 -10.39
C TYR A 237 19.65 1.90 -9.23
N GLY A 238 18.60 1.75 -8.42
CA GLY A 238 18.59 0.83 -7.26
C GLY A 238 19.21 1.38 -5.98
N ASN A 239 19.52 2.70 -5.92
CA ASN A 239 20.11 3.38 -4.75
C ASN A 239 19.18 4.47 -4.22
#